data_a3fc36e9ebb854549683d3fb2730e860
#
_entry.id   a3fc36e9ebb854549683d3fb2730e860
#
_cell.length_a   1.000
_cell.length_b   1.000
_cell.length_c   1.000
_cell.angle_alpha   90.00
_cell.angle_beta   90.00
_cell.angle_gamma   90.00
#
_symmetry.space_group_name_H-M   'P 1'
#
loop_
_entity.id
_entity.type
_entity.pdbx_description
1 polymer ?
#
loop_
_entity_poly.entity_id
_entity_poly.type
_entity_poly.pdbx_seq_one_letter_code
_entity_poly.pdbx_strand_id
1 'polypeptide(L)'
;MDEESKEAVLQRVLLLRQYGPQLPRPYSDTLHGSKKYTNLKELRNQTQQYVLRVAYYFDRKRHAFLLTGGDKKGKDQKTFYKDLIAESEVIIEKHEKELENERCNQNDGK
;
A
#
# COMPACT_ATOMS: atom_id res chain seq x y z
N MET A 1 -14.44 8.24 0.73
CA MET A 1 -14.76 6.84 0.39
C MET A 1 -16.06 6.45 1.07
N ASP A 2 -16.99 5.88 0.36
CA ASP A 2 -18.28 5.48 0.94
C ASP A 2 -18.17 4.19 1.77
N GLU A 3 -19.27 3.79 2.40
CA GLU A 3 -19.27 2.63 3.30
C GLU A 3 -18.94 1.33 2.56
N GLU A 4 -19.46 1.13 1.35
CA GLU A 4 -19.19 -0.07 0.56
C GLU A 4 -17.71 -0.15 0.18
N SER A 5 -17.11 0.97 -0.22
CA SER A 5 -15.70 1.01 -0.57
C SER A 5 -14.81 0.75 0.64
N LYS A 6 -15.17 1.31 1.80
CA LYS A 6 -14.44 1.05 3.05
C LYS A 6 -14.49 -0.42 3.42
N GLU A 7 -15.65 -1.03 3.30
CA GLU A 7 -15.84 -2.44 3.60
C GLU A 7 -15.05 -3.32 2.64
N ALA A 8 -15.04 -2.97 1.36
CA ALA A 8 -14.28 -3.70 0.35
C ALA A 8 -12.77 -3.63 0.64
N VAL A 9 -12.27 -2.47 1.02
CA VAL A 9 -10.86 -2.30 1.41
C VAL A 9 -10.56 -3.12 2.67
N LEU A 10 -11.44 -3.08 3.67
CA LEU A 10 -11.24 -3.82 4.90
C LEU A 10 -11.14 -5.33 4.64
N GLN A 11 -11.98 -5.86 3.76
CA GLN A 11 -11.91 -7.28 3.39
C GLN A 11 -10.54 -7.66 2.83
N ARG A 12 -9.95 -6.80 2.00
CA ARG A 12 -8.62 -7.03 1.44
C ARG A 12 -7.53 -6.90 2.49
N VAL A 13 -7.67 -5.97 3.42
CA VAL A 13 -6.73 -5.81 4.54
C VAL A 13 -6.74 -7.07 5.40
N LEU A 14 -7.90 -7.65 5.66
CA LEU A 14 -8.01 -8.89 6.44
C LEU A 14 -7.34 -10.06 5.71
N LEU A 15 -7.50 -10.16 4.39
CA LEU A 15 -6.79 -11.16 3.61
C LEU A 15 -5.27 -10.97 3.66
N LEU A 16 -4.82 -9.73 3.56
CA LEU A 16 -3.40 -9.42 3.65
C LEU A 16 -2.85 -9.82 5.03
N ARG A 17 -3.61 -9.56 6.08
CA ARG A 17 -3.23 -9.93 7.44
C ARG A 17 -3.10 -11.45 7.57
N GLN A 18 -3.99 -12.20 6.93
CA GLN A 18 -3.99 -13.67 6.99
C GLN A 18 -2.86 -14.29 6.18
N TYR A 19 -2.65 -13.83 4.95
CA TYR A 19 -1.71 -14.43 4.00
C TYR A 19 -0.36 -13.74 3.94
N GLY A 20 -0.26 -12.49 4.40
CA GLY A 20 0.99 -11.74 4.40
C GLY A 20 1.58 -11.58 3.01
N PRO A 21 2.92 -11.75 2.87
CA PRO A 21 3.58 -11.61 1.57
C PRO A 21 3.13 -12.61 0.51
N GLN A 22 2.43 -13.67 0.91
CA GLN A 22 1.98 -14.72 0.01
C GLN A 22 0.59 -14.46 -0.57
N LEU A 23 -0.02 -13.33 -0.25
CA LEU A 23 -1.34 -12.99 -0.79
C LEU A 23 -1.28 -12.95 -2.32
N PRO A 24 -2.05 -13.83 -3.02
CA PRO A 24 -1.91 -13.98 -4.47
C PRO A 24 -2.84 -13.06 -5.26
N ARG A 25 -2.68 -13.09 -6.59
CA ARG A 25 -3.68 -12.56 -7.49
C ARG A 25 -4.98 -13.34 -7.33
N PRO A 26 -6.13 -12.74 -7.52
CA PRO A 26 -6.36 -11.35 -7.97
C PRO A 26 -6.42 -10.33 -6.81
N TYR A 27 -6.13 -10.75 -5.60
CA TYR A 27 -6.27 -9.91 -4.41
C TYR A 27 -5.13 -8.91 -4.26
N SER A 28 -3.96 -9.29 -4.73
CA SER A 28 -2.75 -8.46 -4.67
C SER A 28 -1.95 -8.62 -5.95
N ASP A 29 -1.15 -7.60 -6.26
CA ASP A 29 -0.21 -7.65 -7.37
C ASP A 29 0.97 -6.74 -7.07
N THR A 30 2.05 -6.90 -7.83
CA THR A 30 3.20 -6.02 -7.74
C THR A 30 2.86 -4.68 -8.38
N LEU A 31 3.25 -3.60 -7.72
CA LEU A 31 3.07 -2.24 -8.23
C LEU A 31 4.38 -1.80 -8.85
N HIS A 32 4.42 -1.81 -10.19
CA HIS A 32 5.60 -1.45 -10.95
C HIS A 32 5.66 0.06 -11.20
N GLY A 33 6.86 0.59 -11.38
CA GLY A 33 7.06 1.96 -11.81
C GLY A 33 7.77 2.86 -10.81
N SER A 34 7.99 2.40 -9.59
CA SER A 34 8.81 3.15 -8.65
C SER A 34 10.29 2.88 -8.94
N LYS A 35 11.06 3.96 -9.08
CA LYS A 35 12.51 3.85 -9.25
C LYS A 35 13.24 3.68 -7.91
N LYS A 36 12.59 4.11 -6.83
CA LYS A 36 13.18 4.07 -5.49
C LYS A 36 12.89 2.77 -4.75
N TYR A 37 11.70 2.23 -4.95
CA TYR A 37 11.22 1.09 -4.18
C TYR A 37 10.72 -0.01 -5.10
N THR A 38 11.35 -1.17 -5.06
CA THR A 38 11.00 -2.30 -5.90
C THR A 38 10.01 -3.25 -5.22
N ASN A 39 9.73 -3.02 -3.95
CA ASN A 39 8.87 -3.89 -3.14
C ASN A 39 7.46 -3.33 -2.93
N LEU A 40 7.03 -2.43 -3.80
CA LEU A 40 5.67 -1.89 -3.76
C LEU A 40 4.68 -2.92 -4.29
N LYS A 41 3.55 -3.02 -3.61
CA LYS A 41 2.46 -3.90 -4.00
C LYS A 41 1.13 -3.13 -3.93
N GLU A 42 0.10 -3.70 -4.53
CA GLU A 42 -1.24 -3.13 -4.46
C GLU A 42 -2.25 -4.19 -4.05
N LEU A 43 -3.15 -3.81 -3.15
CA LEU A 43 -4.36 -4.57 -2.89
C LEU A 43 -5.38 -4.20 -3.97
N ARG A 44 -6.11 -5.19 -4.44
CA ARG A 44 -7.05 -5.03 -5.55
C ARG A 44 -8.42 -5.53 -5.15
N ASN A 45 -9.42 -4.69 -5.33
CA ASN A 45 -10.80 -5.09 -5.18
C ASN A 45 -11.61 -4.39 -6.26
N GLN A 46 -12.28 -5.16 -7.10
CA GLN A 46 -12.96 -4.64 -8.26
C GLN A 46 -14.37 -5.19 -8.31
N THR A 47 -15.33 -4.28 -8.44
CA THR A 47 -16.73 -4.58 -8.66
C THR A 47 -17.20 -3.82 -9.89
N GLN A 48 -18.49 -3.94 -10.22
CA GLN A 48 -19.04 -3.11 -11.30
C GLN A 48 -19.01 -1.62 -10.98
N GLN A 49 -18.99 -1.29 -9.69
CA GLN A 49 -19.04 0.10 -9.23
C GLN A 49 -17.69 0.68 -8.89
N TYR A 50 -16.71 -0.15 -8.52
CA TYR A 50 -15.42 0.29 -8.02
C TYR A 50 -14.28 -0.46 -8.69
N VAL A 51 -13.17 0.25 -8.86
CA VAL A 51 -11.88 -0.37 -9.21
C VAL A 51 -10.87 0.13 -8.18
N LEU A 52 -10.91 -0.49 -7.01
CA LEU A 52 -10.13 -0.04 -5.85
C LEU A 52 -8.70 -0.59 -5.91
N ARG A 53 -7.76 0.29 -5.60
CA ARG A 53 -6.33 -0.04 -5.51
C ARG A 53 -5.76 0.63 -4.27
N VAL A 54 -5.09 -0.15 -3.42
CA VAL A 54 -4.44 0.38 -2.22
C VAL A 54 -2.99 -0.06 -2.24
N ALA A 55 -2.08 0.91 -2.32
CA ALA A 55 -0.66 0.62 -2.31
C ALA A 55 -0.21 0.23 -0.91
N TYR A 56 0.70 -0.74 -0.84
CA TYR A 56 1.28 -1.17 0.42
C TYR A 56 2.68 -1.74 0.17
N TYR A 57 3.43 -1.92 1.24
CA TYR A 57 4.71 -2.61 1.20
C TYR A 57 4.98 -3.25 2.56
N PHE A 58 5.95 -4.16 2.61
CA PHE A 58 6.42 -4.71 3.87
C PHE A 58 7.68 -3.95 4.28
N ASP A 59 7.64 -3.33 5.45
CA ASP A 59 8.76 -2.55 5.95
C ASP A 59 9.88 -3.45 6.48
N ARG A 60 10.96 -2.83 6.97
CA ARG A 60 12.12 -3.58 7.48
C ARG A 60 11.79 -4.45 8.69
N LYS A 61 10.69 -4.16 9.38
CA LYS A 61 10.19 -4.98 10.49
C LYS A 61 9.23 -6.07 10.00
N ARG A 62 9.04 -6.19 8.68
CA ARG A 62 8.15 -7.14 8.02
C ARG A 62 6.68 -6.91 8.35
N HIS A 63 6.33 -5.69 8.71
CA HIS A 63 4.93 -5.29 8.86
C HIS A 63 4.40 -4.79 7.53
N ALA A 64 3.18 -5.22 7.18
CA ALA A 64 2.48 -4.68 6.04
C ALA A 64 2.06 -3.25 6.38
N PHE A 65 2.54 -2.30 5.62
CA PHE A 65 2.25 -0.89 5.83
C PHE A 65 1.43 -0.36 4.66
N LEU A 66 0.18 0.00 4.95
CA LEU A 66 -0.72 0.56 3.94
C LEU A 66 -0.34 2.02 3.68
N LEU A 67 -0.28 2.39 2.42
CA LEU A 67 0.20 3.70 2.02
C LEU A 67 -0.93 4.63 1.64
N THR A 68 -1.43 4.48 0.42
CA THR A 68 -2.50 5.33 -0.09
C THR A 68 -3.28 4.53 -1.12
N GLY A 69 -4.48 4.97 -1.42
CA GLY A 69 -5.31 4.25 -2.37
C GLY A 69 -6.35 5.14 -3.02
N GLY A 70 -7.12 4.54 -3.89
CA GLY A 70 -8.19 5.21 -4.55
C GLY A 70 -8.96 4.30 -5.47
N ASP A 71 -9.99 4.88 -6.09
CA ASP A 71 -10.83 4.23 -7.08
C ASP A 71 -10.37 4.72 -8.46
N LYS A 72 -9.87 3.80 -9.28
CA LYS A 72 -9.39 4.19 -10.61
C LYS A 72 -10.46 4.10 -11.69
N LYS A 73 -11.70 3.77 -11.33
CA LYS A 73 -12.78 3.69 -12.29
C LYS A 73 -13.01 5.03 -12.98
N GLY A 74 -13.03 5.02 -14.32
CA GLY A 74 -13.22 6.23 -15.10
C GLY A 74 -12.01 7.14 -15.17
N LYS A 75 -10.89 6.76 -14.58
CA LYS A 75 -9.66 7.54 -14.59
C LYS A 75 -8.66 6.97 -15.58
N ASP A 76 -7.79 7.84 -16.12
CA ASP A 76 -6.68 7.41 -16.94
C ASP A 76 -5.74 6.54 -16.09
N GLN A 77 -5.53 5.30 -16.53
CA GLN A 77 -4.75 4.33 -15.77
C GLN A 77 -3.32 4.80 -15.52
N LYS A 78 -2.69 5.36 -16.54
CA LYS A 78 -1.30 5.82 -16.44
C LYS A 78 -1.15 6.93 -15.41
N THR A 79 -2.04 7.92 -15.45
CA THR A 79 -2.05 9.02 -14.51
C THR A 79 -2.37 8.55 -13.10
N PHE A 80 -3.36 7.68 -12.96
CA PHE A 80 -3.74 7.13 -11.66
C PHE A 80 -2.54 6.46 -10.98
N TYR A 81 -1.84 5.57 -11.69
CA TYR A 81 -0.71 4.85 -11.12
C TYR A 81 0.49 5.74 -10.87
N LYS A 82 0.73 6.72 -11.73
CA LYS A 82 1.78 7.70 -11.52
C LYS A 82 1.59 8.45 -10.20
N ASP A 83 0.38 8.92 -9.96
CA ASP A 83 0.05 9.65 -8.72
C ASP A 83 0.12 8.73 -7.51
N LEU A 84 -0.42 7.51 -7.63
CA LEU A 84 -0.39 6.53 -6.55
C LEU A 84 1.05 6.21 -6.11
N ILE A 85 1.93 6.01 -7.07
CA ILE A 85 3.34 5.72 -6.79
C ILE A 85 4.04 6.92 -6.18
N ALA A 86 3.82 8.12 -6.71
CA ALA A 86 4.44 9.33 -6.18
C ALA A 86 4.04 9.58 -4.73
N GLU A 87 2.76 9.46 -4.42
CA GLU A 87 2.27 9.60 -3.05
C GLU A 87 2.83 8.51 -2.13
N SER A 88 2.90 7.29 -2.64
CA SER A 88 3.43 6.15 -1.88
C SER A 88 4.89 6.37 -1.52
N GLU A 89 5.70 6.85 -2.45
CA GLU A 89 7.12 7.12 -2.21
C GLU A 89 7.34 8.14 -1.09
N VAL A 90 6.51 9.18 -1.05
CA VAL A 90 6.60 10.20 0.01
C VAL A 90 6.27 9.58 1.37
N ILE A 91 5.22 8.76 1.42
CA ILE A 91 4.78 8.13 2.67
C ILE A 91 5.82 7.12 3.16
N ILE A 92 6.41 6.34 2.26
CA ILE A 92 7.46 5.38 2.61
C ILE A 92 8.68 6.11 3.19
N GLU A 93 9.12 7.19 2.56
CA GLU A 93 10.25 7.98 3.05
C GLU A 93 10.01 8.44 4.48
N LYS A 94 8.82 8.96 4.74
CA LYS A 94 8.45 9.42 6.08
C LYS A 94 8.47 8.28 7.09
N HIS A 95 7.87 7.16 6.74
CA HIS A 95 7.81 5.98 7.60
C HIS A 95 9.22 5.44 7.91
N GLU A 96 10.08 5.35 6.89
CA GLU A 96 11.44 4.87 7.07
C GLU A 96 12.26 5.78 7.98
N LYS A 97 12.06 7.10 7.88
CA LYS A 97 12.69 8.06 8.78
C LYS A 97 12.20 7.90 10.21
N GLU A 98 10.92 7.65 10.40
CA GLU A 98 10.36 7.42 11.72
C GLU A 98 10.94 6.15 12.35
N LEU A 99 11.10 5.08 11.58
CA LEU A 99 11.72 3.86 12.05
C LEU A 99 13.19 4.09 12.44
N GLU A 100 13.90 4.87 11.66
CA GLU A 100 15.29 5.21 11.93
C GLU A 100 15.40 6.02 13.24
N ASN A 101 14.51 6.98 13.45
CA ASN A 101 14.49 7.79 14.66
C ASN A 101 14.16 6.95 15.90
N GLU A 102 13.23 6.02 15.81
CA GLU A 102 12.93 5.08 16.88
C GLU A 102 14.15 4.27 17.26
N ARG A 103 14.89 3.79 16.26
CA ARG A 103 16.10 3.02 16.47
C ARG A 103 17.17 3.86 17.21
N CYS A 104 17.35 5.10 16.79
CA CYS A 104 18.29 6.01 17.46
C CYS A 104 17.87 6.28 18.90
N ASN A 105 16.58 6.54 19.14
CA ASN A 105 16.06 6.80 20.47
C ASN A 105 16.25 5.59 21.40
N GLN A 106 16.05 4.38 20.88
CA GLN A 106 16.28 3.17 21.67
C GLN A 106 17.73 3.02 22.08
N ASN A 107 18.66 3.40 21.21
CA ASN A 107 20.09 3.36 21.51
C ASN A 107 20.49 4.41 22.52
N ASP A 108 19.90 5.61 22.42
CA ASP A 108 20.18 6.73 23.32
C ASP A 108 19.60 6.50 24.72
N GLY A 109 18.57 5.69 24.84
CA GLY A 109 17.92 5.38 26.10
C GLY A 109 18.70 4.42 26.99
N LYS A 110 19.84 4.03 26.54
CA LYS A 110 20.72 3.17 27.31
C LYS A 110 21.82 4.00 27.97
#